data_7da83a26cb50131ac48b78bab5394f6e
#
_entry.id   7da83a26cb50131ac48b78bab5394f6e
#
_cell.length_a   1.000
_cell.length_b   1.000
_cell.length_c   1.000
_cell.angle_alpha   90.00
_cell.angle_beta   90.00
_cell.angle_gamma   90.00
#
_symmetry.space_group_name_H-M   'P 1'
#
loop_
_entity.id
_entity.type
_entity.pdbx_description
1 polymer ?
#
loop_
_entity_poly.entity_id
_entity_poly.type
_entity_poly.pdbx_seq_one_letter_code
_entity_poly.pdbx_strand_id
1 'polypeptide(L)'
;MTTPQVRDHVSNIGQLLIVGFDGKEMTPRLSSLLARLQPAGVILFARNIETAEQVWRLLRECQKCVAAPLFTCVDLEGGTVDRFRDLLGPTPVAAEVFATGDGKLFRKHGQVIGENCRALGFNVDFAPVLDLAFEASRSVMGSRAVSVSPRDTISYAREFLAGLRTAGVLGCGKHFPGLGEGKLDSHHKLPAIKKNLKNLWDEDLAPYRMLRAQLPMVMISHAAYPLVTKTRTPASLSKVWISDILRKRIGYRNLIVSDDLEMGGVLSVASIGEAAVQFIRAGGDLCLVCHRENRVMEAYESLVKTTGRDPQFANRVAEASRRVLGFKKKSAKLHSRKGVPSATRFEKLSRKLWEFGEQVRVEALVRAENERGTERTEKTRRRSA
;
A
#
# COMPACT_ATOMS: atom_id res chain seq x y z
N MET A 1 -33.44 -12.98 18.57
CA MET A 1 -32.75 -14.21 18.11
C MET A 1 -32.19 -13.91 16.71
N THR A 2 -30.88 -13.83 16.57
CA THR A 2 -30.22 -13.62 15.25
C THR A 2 -30.24 -14.94 14.48
N THR A 3 -30.70 -14.91 13.23
CA THR A 3 -30.68 -16.08 12.33
C THR A 3 -29.26 -16.61 12.15
N PRO A 4 -29.04 -17.93 11.88
CA PRO A 4 -27.72 -18.52 11.68
C PRO A 4 -26.87 -17.76 10.63
N GLN A 5 -27.47 -17.29 9.55
CA GLN A 5 -26.81 -16.51 8.51
C GLN A 5 -26.24 -15.16 9.02
N VAL A 6 -26.93 -14.48 9.93
CA VAL A 6 -26.44 -13.22 10.54
C VAL A 6 -25.24 -13.49 11.47
N ARG A 7 -25.21 -14.64 12.16
CA ARG A 7 -24.05 -15.03 13.00
C ARG A 7 -22.80 -15.28 12.16
N ASP A 8 -22.92 -15.93 11.00
CA ASP A 8 -21.78 -16.17 10.09
C ASP A 8 -21.26 -14.88 9.46
N HIS A 9 -22.11 -13.90 9.18
CA HIS A 9 -21.69 -12.61 8.65
C HIS A 9 -20.93 -11.77 9.69
N VAL A 10 -21.38 -11.80 10.95
CA VAL A 10 -20.71 -11.09 12.05
C VAL A 10 -19.35 -11.72 12.38
N SER A 11 -19.22 -13.04 12.31
CA SER A 11 -17.96 -13.74 12.62
C SER A 11 -16.78 -13.37 11.73
N ASN A 12 -17.03 -12.85 10.53
CA ASN A 12 -16.00 -12.53 9.53
C ASN A 12 -15.73 -11.01 9.34
N ILE A 13 -16.36 -10.14 10.13
CA ILE A 13 -16.19 -8.67 10.00
C ILE A 13 -14.73 -8.26 10.24
N GLY A 14 -14.04 -8.89 11.16
CA GLY A 14 -12.62 -8.63 11.39
C GLY A 14 -11.75 -8.86 10.17
N GLN A 15 -12.15 -9.75 9.26
CA GLN A 15 -11.44 -9.97 7.99
C GLN A 15 -11.54 -8.78 7.00
N LEU A 16 -12.25 -7.72 7.38
CA LEU A 16 -12.28 -6.44 6.65
C LEU A 16 -11.32 -5.39 7.23
N LEU A 17 -10.53 -5.75 8.26
CA LEU A 17 -9.64 -4.82 8.95
C LEU A 17 -8.18 -5.25 8.84
N ILE A 18 -7.31 -4.30 8.52
CA ILE A 18 -5.86 -4.36 8.79
C ILE A 18 -5.60 -3.33 9.89
N VAL A 19 -5.02 -3.76 11.00
CA VAL A 19 -4.92 -2.95 12.21
C VAL A 19 -3.47 -2.68 12.61
N GLY A 20 -3.19 -1.44 12.97
CA GLY A 20 -1.97 -1.05 13.66
C GLY A 20 -2.20 -0.96 15.17
N PHE A 21 -1.13 -0.87 15.92
CA PHE A 21 -1.12 -0.75 17.37
C PHE A 21 0.16 -0.10 17.87
N ASP A 22 0.19 0.27 19.14
CA ASP A 22 1.39 0.78 19.79
C ASP A 22 2.18 -0.33 20.48
N GLY A 23 3.48 -0.06 20.67
CA GLY A 23 4.38 -0.98 21.36
C GLY A 23 5.13 -1.93 20.45
N LYS A 24 6.12 -2.59 21.03
CA LYS A 24 7.08 -3.49 20.35
C LYS A 24 6.90 -4.96 20.75
N GLU A 25 6.02 -5.24 21.69
CA GLU A 25 5.79 -6.57 22.27
C GLU A 25 4.31 -6.92 22.33
N MET A 26 4.03 -8.22 22.38
CA MET A 26 2.67 -8.73 22.61
C MET A 26 2.29 -8.50 24.06
N THR A 27 1.27 -7.69 24.28
CA THR A 27 0.65 -7.49 25.59
C THR A 27 -0.63 -8.31 25.75
N PRO A 28 -1.10 -8.61 27.00
CA PRO A 28 -2.39 -9.24 27.20
C PRO A 28 -3.55 -8.47 26.54
N ARG A 29 -3.48 -7.13 26.56
CA ARG A 29 -4.47 -6.24 25.92
C ARG A 29 -4.49 -6.44 24.40
N LEU A 30 -3.32 -6.39 23.75
CA LEU A 30 -3.21 -6.61 22.31
C LEU A 30 -3.65 -8.01 21.90
N SER A 31 -3.24 -9.03 22.66
CA SER A 31 -3.66 -10.42 22.44
C SER A 31 -5.20 -10.56 22.49
N SER A 32 -5.83 -9.98 23.50
CA SER A 32 -7.29 -9.97 23.66
C SER A 32 -7.99 -9.22 22.52
N LEU A 33 -7.43 -8.08 22.09
CA LEU A 33 -7.94 -7.32 20.94
C LEU A 33 -7.91 -8.16 19.66
N LEU A 34 -6.76 -8.75 19.31
CA LEU A 34 -6.61 -9.56 18.11
C LEU A 34 -7.48 -10.82 18.13
N ALA A 35 -7.56 -11.50 19.29
CA ALA A 35 -8.43 -12.66 19.48
C ALA A 35 -9.91 -12.32 19.29
N ARG A 36 -10.37 -11.16 19.80
CA ARG A 36 -11.75 -10.69 19.64
C ARG A 36 -12.06 -10.26 18.21
N LEU A 37 -11.16 -9.50 17.58
CA LEU A 37 -11.39 -8.94 16.25
C LEU A 37 -11.24 -9.96 15.12
N GLN A 38 -10.31 -10.91 15.24
CA GLN A 38 -9.90 -11.80 14.14
C GLN A 38 -9.56 -11.02 12.85
N PRO A 39 -8.64 -10.02 12.89
CA PRO A 39 -8.41 -9.12 11.76
C PRO A 39 -7.82 -9.83 10.54
N ALA A 40 -7.98 -9.22 9.37
CA ALA A 40 -7.34 -9.70 8.14
C ALA A 40 -5.83 -9.58 8.20
N GLY A 41 -5.32 -8.55 8.85
CA GLY A 41 -3.88 -8.30 8.94
C GLY A 41 -3.51 -7.33 10.05
N VAL A 42 -2.20 -7.21 10.23
CA VAL A 42 -1.57 -6.19 11.08
C VAL A 42 -0.59 -5.38 10.24
N ILE A 43 -0.43 -4.10 10.57
CA ILE A 43 0.57 -3.22 9.98
C ILE A 43 1.51 -2.71 11.07
N LEU A 44 2.82 -2.71 10.79
CA LEU A 44 3.83 -2.17 11.69
C LEU A 44 4.51 -0.93 11.08
N PHE A 45 4.86 -0.01 11.96
CA PHE A 45 5.59 1.22 11.65
C PHE A 45 6.94 1.24 12.39
N ALA A 46 7.78 2.24 12.13
CA ALA A 46 9.08 2.37 12.80
C ALA A 46 8.97 2.30 14.33
N ARG A 47 7.89 2.83 14.93
CA ARG A 47 7.64 2.76 16.38
C ARG A 47 7.50 1.34 16.95
N ASN A 48 7.16 0.36 16.10
CA ASN A 48 7.00 -1.05 16.49
C ASN A 48 8.26 -1.88 16.23
N ILE A 49 9.30 -1.28 15.67
CA ILE A 49 10.48 -1.98 15.13
C ILE A 49 11.70 -1.59 15.95
N GLU A 50 12.42 -2.57 16.47
CA GLU A 50 13.65 -2.36 17.24
C GLU A 50 14.77 -3.32 16.81
N THR A 51 14.50 -4.61 16.78
CA THR A 51 15.43 -5.62 16.28
C THR A 51 14.71 -6.59 15.34
N ALA A 52 15.47 -7.25 14.49
CA ALA A 52 14.92 -8.25 13.57
C ALA A 52 14.21 -9.40 14.29
N GLU A 53 14.77 -9.85 15.40
CA GLU A 53 14.20 -10.92 16.22
C GLU A 53 12.92 -10.47 16.90
N GLN A 54 12.92 -9.27 17.47
CA GLN A 54 11.74 -8.69 18.15
C GLN A 54 10.57 -8.58 17.19
N VAL A 55 10.74 -7.97 16.00
CA VAL A 55 9.70 -7.82 14.97
C VAL A 55 9.16 -9.18 14.53
N TRP A 56 10.06 -10.11 14.23
CA TRP A 56 9.67 -11.45 13.80
C TRP A 56 8.85 -12.17 14.88
N ARG A 57 9.26 -12.07 16.16
CA ARG A 57 8.54 -12.63 17.31
C ARG A 57 7.15 -12.00 17.44
N LEU A 58 7.08 -10.67 17.43
CA LEU A 58 5.82 -9.92 17.54
C LEU A 58 4.81 -10.35 16.46
N LEU A 59 5.22 -10.41 15.20
CA LEU A 59 4.35 -10.84 14.10
C LEU A 59 3.91 -12.30 14.24
N ARG A 60 4.76 -13.17 14.78
CA ARG A 60 4.39 -14.55 15.07
C ARG A 60 3.37 -14.65 16.22
N GLU A 61 3.52 -13.85 17.24
CA GLU A 61 2.59 -13.80 18.36
C GLU A 61 1.24 -13.25 17.90
N CYS A 62 1.22 -12.20 17.06
CA CYS A 62 -0.02 -11.75 16.43
C CYS A 62 -0.72 -12.89 15.66
N GLN A 63 0.02 -13.68 14.89
CA GLN A 63 -0.57 -14.80 14.16
C GLN A 63 -1.17 -15.88 15.07
N LYS A 64 -0.62 -16.10 16.27
CA LYS A 64 -1.18 -17.08 17.23
C LYS A 64 -2.54 -16.67 17.77
N CYS A 65 -2.85 -15.37 17.79
CA CYS A 65 -4.14 -14.84 18.27
C CYS A 65 -5.27 -14.97 17.24
N VAL A 66 -4.98 -15.34 15.98
CA VAL A 66 -5.94 -15.32 14.88
C VAL A 66 -5.97 -16.65 14.12
N ALA A 67 -7.16 -17.11 13.79
CA ALA A 67 -7.35 -18.38 13.09
C ALA A 67 -6.92 -18.32 11.62
N ALA A 68 -7.26 -17.24 10.91
CA ALA A 68 -6.89 -17.09 9.50
C ALA A 68 -5.45 -16.56 9.35
N PRO A 69 -4.71 -16.90 8.27
CA PRO A 69 -3.41 -16.33 8.00
C PRO A 69 -3.47 -14.79 7.94
N LEU A 70 -2.57 -14.10 8.66
CA LEU A 70 -2.51 -12.64 8.68
C LEU A 70 -1.79 -12.10 7.45
N PHE A 71 -2.29 -11.00 6.91
CA PHE A 71 -1.48 -10.05 6.19
C PHE A 71 -0.58 -9.34 7.21
N THR A 72 0.72 -9.49 7.09
CA THR A 72 1.71 -8.77 7.89
C THR A 72 2.28 -7.66 7.02
N CYS A 73 1.81 -6.42 7.25
CA CYS A 73 1.96 -5.30 6.34
C CYS A 73 3.01 -4.30 6.82
N VAL A 74 3.66 -3.66 5.87
CA VAL A 74 4.58 -2.54 6.10
C VAL A 74 4.53 -1.59 4.90
N ASP A 75 4.89 -0.31 5.12
CA ASP A 75 5.25 0.64 4.06
C ASP A 75 6.77 0.67 3.90
N LEU A 76 7.28 0.11 2.84
CA LEU A 76 8.70 0.10 2.51
C LEU A 76 8.92 0.52 1.05
N GLU A 77 8.87 1.83 0.81
CA GLU A 77 9.06 2.42 -0.53
C GLU A 77 10.52 2.74 -0.84
N GLY A 78 11.34 2.82 0.20
CA GLY A 78 12.67 3.43 0.18
C GLY A 78 12.64 4.94 0.47
N GLY A 79 13.81 5.56 0.61
CA GLY A 79 13.95 6.98 0.89
C GLY A 79 13.32 7.40 2.23
N THR A 80 12.36 8.32 2.19
CA THR A 80 11.67 8.83 3.38
C THR A 80 10.65 7.85 3.97
N VAL A 81 10.18 6.89 3.17
CA VAL A 81 9.24 5.84 3.60
C VAL A 81 9.98 4.52 3.67
N ASP A 82 10.87 4.42 4.66
CA ASP A 82 11.71 3.27 4.93
C ASP A 82 11.66 2.94 6.43
N ARG A 83 10.87 1.92 6.78
CA ARG A 83 10.67 1.50 8.18
C ARG A 83 11.82 0.62 8.71
N PHE A 84 12.73 0.20 7.83
CA PHE A 84 13.85 -0.68 8.19
C PHE A 84 15.21 0.03 8.16
N ARG A 85 15.24 1.34 7.91
CA ARG A 85 16.45 2.15 7.78
C ARG A 85 17.42 1.96 8.95
N ASP A 86 16.90 1.97 10.19
CA ASP A 86 17.72 1.85 11.39
C ASP A 86 18.22 0.42 11.63
N LEU A 87 17.58 -0.58 11.00
CA LEU A 87 17.96 -1.99 11.12
C LEU A 87 18.93 -2.44 10.02
N LEU A 88 18.63 -2.09 8.77
CA LEU A 88 19.30 -2.67 7.59
C LEU A 88 20.14 -1.65 6.82
N GLY A 89 19.98 -0.36 7.13
CA GLY A 89 20.51 0.74 6.34
C GLY A 89 19.47 1.31 5.36
N PRO A 90 19.79 2.45 4.71
CA PRO A 90 18.87 3.17 3.85
C PRO A 90 18.60 2.42 2.55
N THR A 91 17.33 2.28 2.21
CA THR A 91 16.88 1.75 0.91
C THR A 91 16.86 2.89 -0.12
N PRO A 92 17.43 2.72 -1.33
CA PRO A 92 17.30 3.70 -2.40
C PRO A 92 15.85 4.06 -2.68
N VAL A 93 15.60 5.31 -3.01
CA VAL A 93 14.25 5.79 -3.33
C VAL A 93 13.88 5.47 -4.79
N ALA A 94 12.61 5.30 -5.06
CA ALA A 94 12.10 4.89 -6.36
C ALA A 94 12.59 5.78 -7.52
N ALA A 95 12.62 7.12 -7.33
CA ALA A 95 13.09 8.06 -8.35
C ALA A 95 14.58 7.89 -8.69
N GLU A 96 15.43 7.61 -7.69
CA GLU A 96 16.87 7.36 -7.92
C GLU A 96 17.09 6.05 -8.70
N VAL A 97 16.38 4.99 -8.32
CA VAL A 97 16.43 3.72 -9.05
C VAL A 97 15.92 3.89 -10.47
N PHE A 98 14.83 4.65 -10.66
CA PHE A 98 14.31 4.94 -12.00
C PHE A 98 15.30 5.75 -12.86
N ALA A 99 16.04 6.68 -12.24
CA ALA A 99 17.04 7.49 -12.92
C ALA A 99 18.19 6.68 -13.55
N THR A 100 18.42 5.44 -13.12
CA THR A 100 19.39 4.53 -13.75
C THR A 100 18.96 4.10 -15.16
N GLY A 101 17.65 4.09 -15.46
CA GLY A 101 17.08 3.63 -16.73
C GLY A 101 17.16 2.11 -16.95
N ASP A 102 17.66 1.34 -15.98
CA ASP A 102 17.83 -0.11 -16.11
C ASP A 102 16.68 -0.90 -15.45
N GLY A 103 15.88 -1.56 -16.27
CA GLY A 103 14.79 -2.43 -15.81
C GLY A 103 15.24 -3.59 -14.93
N LYS A 104 16.51 -4.03 -15.02
CA LYS A 104 17.06 -5.05 -14.11
C LYS A 104 17.21 -4.48 -12.69
N LEU A 105 17.62 -3.22 -12.57
CA LEU A 105 17.71 -2.53 -11.28
C LEU A 105 16.32 -2.23 -10.71
N PHE A 106 15.31 -1.93 -11.54
CA PHE A 106 13.93 -1.80 -11.08
C PHE A 106 13.43 -3.10 -10.44
N ARG A 107 13.70 -4.24 -11.08
CA ARG A 107 13.37 -5.56 -10.53
C ARG A 107 14.17 -5.89 -9.28
N LYS A 108 15.47 -5.60 -9.28
CA LYS A 108 16.35 -5.81 -8.12
C LYS A 108 15.89 -4.98 -6.92
N HIS A 109 15.39 -3.76 -7.14
CA HIS A 109 14.81 -2.91 -6.08
C HIS A 109 13.67 -3.63 -5.36
N GLY A 110 12.64 -4.05 -6.10
CA GLY A 110 11.54 -4.82 -5.51
C GLY A 110 11.98 -6.14 -4.88
N GLN A 111 13.01 -6.80 -5.43
CA GLN A 111 13.54 -8.04 -4.85
C GLN A 111 14.25 -7.80 -3.52
N VAL A 112 15.11 -6.79 -3.42
CA VAL A 112 15.83 -6.44 -2.18
C VAL A 112 14.85 -6.04 -1.08
N ILE A 113 13.90 -5.15 -1.40
CA ILE A 113 12.81 -4.77 -0.49
C ILE A 113 12.04 -6.01 -0.02
N GLY A 114 11.64 -6.85 -0.96
CA GLY A 114 10.87 -8.05 -0.63
C GLY A 114 11.65 -9.07 0.20
N GLU A 115 12.95 -9.26 -0.04
CA GLU A 115 13.81 -10.13 0.76
C GLU A 115 13.95 -9.62 2.21
N ASN A 116 14.07 -8.29 2.38
CA ASN A 116 14.11 -7.63 3.69
C ASN A 116 12.77 -7.79 4.43
N CYS A 117 11.65 -7.53 3.77
CA CYS A 117 10.32 -7.78 4.32
C CYS A 117 10.15 -9.22 4.78
N ARG A 118 10.49 -10.19 3.93
CA ARG A 118 10.36 -11.63 4.24
C ARG A 118 11.25 -12.07 5.39
N ALA A 119 12.44 -11.51 5.50
CA ALA A 119 13.36 -11.84 6.60
C ALA A 119 12.81 -11.40 7.96
N LEU A 120 12.13 -10.26 8.00
CA LEU A 120 11.52 -9.71 9.22
C LEU A 120 10.11 -10.26 9.50
N GLY A 121 9.56 -11.10 8.62
CA GLY A 121 8.25 -11.73 8.84
C GLY A 121 7.07 -11.06 8.14
N PHE A 122 7.32 -10.03 7.32
CA PHE A 122 6.28 -9.38 6.52
C PHE A 122 5.97 -10.14 5.24
N ASN A 123 4.73 -10.06 4.78
CA ASN A 123 4.25 -10.71 3.56
C ASN A 123 3.50 -9.75 2.62
N VAL A 124 3.25 -8.51 3.04
CA VAL A 124 2.67 -7.43 2.25
C VAL A 124 3.52 -6.19 2.40
N ASP A 125 3.86 -5.57 1.28
CA ASP A 125 4.46 -4.25 1.21
C ASP A 125 3.50 -3.30 0.49
N PHE A 126 3.15 -2.17 1.13
CA PHE A 126 2.33 -1.13 0.51
C PHE A 126 3.17 -0.26 -0.44
N ALA A 127 3.72 -0.90 -1.46
CA ALA A 127 4.45 -0.37 -2.59
C ALA A 127 4.14 -1.22 -3.85
N PRO A 128 4.33 -0.69 -5.07
CA PRO A 128 4.93 0.60 -5.43
C PRO A 128 3.94 1.77 -5.41
N VAL A 129 4.50 2.99 -5.35
CA VAL A 129 3.79 4.22 -5.65
C VAL A 129 3.55 4.30 -7.17
N LEU A 130 2.30 4.56 -7.56
CA LEU A 130 1.88 4.70 -8.96
C LEU A 130 1.46 6.14 -9.30
N ASP A 131 1.53 7.05 -8.32
CA ASP A 131 1.27 8.46 -8.52
C ASP A 131 2.30 9.06 -9.46
N LEU A 132 1.85 9.97 -10.35
CA LEU A 132 2.73 10.62 -11.30
C LEU A 132 3.46 11.82 -10.65
N ALA A 133 4.71 12.02 -11.01
CA ALA A 133 5.62 13.02 -10.43
C ALA A 133 5.36 14.44 -10.95
N PHE A 134 4.09 14.91 -10.94
CA PHE A 134 3.77 16.27 -11.34
C PHE A 134 4.32 17.29 -10.34
N GLU A 135 4.68 18.47 -10.82
CA GLU A 135 5.20 19.57 -9.99
C GLU A 135 4.24 19.95 -8.86
N ALA A 136 2.93 19.87 -9.12
CA ALA A 136 1.88 20.20 -8.15
C ALA A 136 1.95 19.37 -6.85
N SER A 137 2.41 18.13 -6.91
CA SER A 137 2.54 17.21 -5.76
C SER A 137 3.95 17.07 -5.23
N ARG A 138 4.93 17.84 -5.74
CA ARG A 138 6.34 17.69 -5.40
C ARG A 138 6.63 17.77 -3.90
N SER A 139 5.93 18.64 -3.19
CA SER A 139 6.07 18.76 -1.73
C SER A 139 5.53 17.57 -0.94
N VAL A 140 4.61 16.78 -1.52
CA VAL A 140 3.96 15.63 -0.88
C VAL A 140 4.56 14.31 -1.37
N MET A 141 4.70 14.17 -2.68
CA MET A 141 5.18 12.93 -3.30
C MET A 141 6.71 12.92 -3.45
N GLY A 142 7.31 14.04 -3.84
CA GLY A 142 8.77 14.17 -3.98
C GLY A 142 9.37 13.01 -4.77
N SER A 143 10.43 12.43 -4.23
CA SER A 143 11.17 11.30 -4.82
C SER A 143 10.45 9.93 -4.71
N ARG A 144 9.27 9.88 -4.08
CA ARG A 144 8.43 8.67 -4.03
C ARG A 144 7.83 8.31 -5.40
N ALA A 145 7.50 9.34 -6.21
CA ALA A 145 7.00 9.17 -7.58
C ALA A 145 8.16 9.15 -8.57
N VAL A 146 8.12 8.29 -9.58
CA VAL A 146 9.27 8.04 -10.48
C VAL A 146 9.29 8.94 -11.71
N SER A 147 8.14 9.27 -12.31
CA SER A 147 8.05 10.04 -13.55
C SER A 147 6.69 10.73 -13.70
N VAL A 148 6.64 11.79 -14.47
CA VAL A 148 5.39 12.40 -14.96
C VAL A 148 4.72 11.55 -16.05
N SER A 149 5.47 10.64 -16.66
CA SER A 149 5.02 9.74 -17.72
C SER A 149 4.35 8.49 -17.16
N PRO A 150 3.09 8.21 -17.50
CA PRO A 150 2.44 6.96 -17.13
C PRO A 150 3.20 5.72 -17.64
N ARG A 151 3.80 5.79 -18.82
CA ARG A 151 4.57 4.68 -19.42
C ARG A 151 5.78 4.32 -18.57
N ASP A 152 6.50 5.31 -18.09
CA ASP A 152 7.69 5.12 -17.26
C ASP A 152 7.32 4.55 -15.89
N THR A 153 6.27 5.13 -15.26
CA THR A 153 5.72 4.61 -14.00
C THR A 153 5.28 3.16 -14.13
N ILE A 154 4.62 2.79 -15.24
CA ILE A 154 4.23 1.40 -15.55
C ILE A 154 5.45 0.50 -15.70
N SER A 155 6.48 0.96 -16.42
CA SER A 155 7.71 0.19 -16.65
C SER A 155 8.41 -0.13 -15.34
N TYR A 156 8.66 0.89 -14.51
CA TYR A 156 9.25 0.72 -13.20
C TYR A 156 8.41 -0.19 -12.28
N ALA A 157 7.13 0.12 -12.12
CA ALA A 157 6.26 -0.59 -11.20
C ALA A 157 6.07 -2.07 -11.59
N ARG A 158 6.05 -2.40 -12.87
CA ARG A 158 5.98 -3.78 -13.37
C ARG A 158 7.16 -4.61 -12.89
N GLU A 159 8.36 -4.07 -13.06
CA GLU A 159 9.59 -4.75 -12.67
C GLU A 159 9.74 -4.82 -11.15
N PHE A 160 9.39 -3.75 -10.43
CA PHE A 160 9.36 -3.72 -8.97
C PHE A 160 8.42 -4.80 -8.40
N LEU A 161 7.17 -4.89 -8.91
CA LEU A 161 6.21 -5.92 -8.53
C LEU A 161 6.71 -7.34 -8.85
N ALA A 162 7.42 -7.51 -9.98
CA ALA A 162 8.04 -8.80 -10.31
C ALA A 162 9.13 -9.17 -9.28
N GLY A 163 9.93 -8.19 -8.83
CA GLY A 163 10.92 -8.36 -7.77
C GLY A 163 10.28 -8.76 -6.44
N LEU A 164 9.28 -8.04 -5.96
CA LEU A 164 8.51 -8.39 -4.74
C LEU A 164 7.93 -9.80 -4.84
N ARG A 165 7.36 -10.13 -5.98
CA ARG A 165 6.79 -11.47 -6.22
C ARG A 165 7.84 -12.56 -6.12
N THR A 166 9.05 -12.36 -6.64
CA THR A 166 10.18 -13.30 -6.55
C THR A 166 10.57 -13.53 -5.08
N ALA A 167 10.60 -12.47 -4.28
CA ALA A 167 10.88 -12.56 -2.84
C ALA A 167 9.74 -13.17 -2.03
N GLY A 168 8.55 -13.34 -2.61
CA GLY A 168 7.38 -13.88 -1.91
C GLY A 168 6.57 -12.83 -1.14
N VAL A 169 6.62 -11.55 -1.52
CA VAL A 169 5.85 -10.45 -0.94
C VAL A 169 4.76 -9.99 -1.89
N LEU A 170 3.61 -9.64 -1.34
CA LEU A 170 2.49 -9.05 -2.06
C LEU A 170 2.67 -7.54 -2.12
N GLY A 171 2.60 -6.95 -3.31
CA GLY A 171 2.67 -5.50 -3.49
C GLY A 171 1.29 -4.85 -3.49
N CYS A 172 1.28 -3.53 -3.31
CA CYS A 172 0.08 -2.71 -3.34
C CYS A 172 0.34 -1.42 -4.14
N GLY A 173 -0.36 -1.25 -5.25
CA GLY A 173 -0.28 0.00 -6.02
C GLY A 173 -1.05 1.12 -5.33
N LYS A 174 -0.43 2.29 -5.17
CA LYS A 174 -1.00 3.43 -4.44
C LYS A 174 -0.61 4.77 -5.08
N HIS A 175 -1.44 5.82 -4.92
CA HIS A 175 -2.70 5.92 -4.18
C HIS A 175 -3.84 6.19 -5.18
N PHE A 176 -4.63 5.18 -5.51
CA PHE A 176 -5.72 5.31 -6.50
C PHE A 176 -6.75 6.38 -6.08
N PRO A 177 -7.26 7.24 -6.98
CA PRO A 177 -7.06 7.29 -8.44
C PRO A 177 -5.77 7.96 -8.92
N GLY A 178 -4.97 8.58 -8.04
CA GLY A 178 -3.72 9.26 -8.30
C GLY A 178 -3.62 10.60 -7.56
N LEU A 179 -2.53 10.83 -6.84
CA LEU A 179 -2.27 12.05 -6.07
C LEU A 179 -1.34 13.05 -6.78
N GLY A 180 -0.96 12.77 -8.04
CA GLY A 180 0.05 13.55 -8.77
C GLY A 180 -0.22 15.06 -8.89
N GLU A 181 -1.47 15.51 -8.79
CA GLU A 181 -1.85 16.94 -8.72
C GLU A 181 -2.27 17.40 -7.33
N GLY A 182 -2.10 16.58 -6.29
CA GLY A 182 -2.44 16.92 -4.91
C GLY A 182 -1.46 17.91 -4.30
N LYS A 183 -1.89 19.15 -4.09
CA LYS A 183 -1.08 20.21 -3.46
C LYS A 183 -1.07 20.17 -1.92
N LEU A 184 -1.96 19.39 -1.32
CA LEU A 184 -2.12 19.27 0.12
C LEU A 184 -1.82 17.84 0.55
N ASP A 185 -1.13 17.71 1.67
CA ASP A 185 -0.93 16.44 2.32
C ASP A 185 -2.25 15.91 2.90
N SER A 186 -2.68 14.74 2.43
CA SER A 186 -3.91 14.08 2.87
C SER A 186 -3.87 13.61 4.33
N HIS A 187 -2.69 13.59 4.96
CA HIS A 187 -2.56 13.36 6.39
C HIS A 187 -3.21 14.47 7.24
N HIS A 188 -3.29 15.69 6.72
CA HIS A 188 -3.78 16.84 7.48
C HIS A 188 -5.10 17.43 6.94
N LYS A 189 -5.30 17.42 5.63
CA LYS A 189 -6.46 18.07 4.97
C LYS A 189 -6.94 17.21 3.81
N LEU A 190 -8.21 17.42 3.41
CA LEU A 190 -8.78 16.78 2.23
C LEU A 190 -8.26 17.47 0.95
N PRO A 191 -7.32 16.85 0.18
CA PRO A 191 -6.91 17.39 -1.11
C PRO A 191 -8.07 17.33 -2.09
N ALA A 192 -8.21 18.38 -2.93
CA ALA A 192 -9.17 18.39 -4.02
C ALA A 192 -8.44 18.52 -5.36
N ILE A 193 -8.43 17.44 -6.12
CA ILE A 193 -7.77 17.34 -7.42
C ILE A 193 -8.75 17.76 -8.51
N LYS A 194 -8.42 18.86 -9.20
CA LYS A 194 -9.26 19.48 -10.24
C LYS A 194 -8.88 18.96 -11.63
N LYS A 195 -8.99 17.65 -11.82
CA LYS A 195 -8.70 16.96 -13.09
C LYS A 195 -9.96 16.26 -13.59
N ASN A 196 -10.27 16.37 -14.87
CA ASN A 196 -11.43 15.69 -15.45
C ASN A 196 -11.14 14.20 -15.68
N LEU A 197 -12.21 13.42 -15.88
CA LEU A 197 -12.09 11.98 -16.02
C LEU A 197 -11.27 11.54 -17.24
N LYS A 198 -11.31 12.31 -18.35
CA LYS A 198 -10.55 12.00 -19.54
C LYS A 198 -9.05 12.08 -19.26
N ASN A 199 -8.59 13.19 -18.68
CA ASN A 199 -7.18 13.37 -18.34
C ASN A 199 -6.70 12.35 -17.29
N LEU A 200 -7.52 12.11 -16.24
CA LEU A 200 -7.21 11.05 -15.26
C LEU A 200 -7.12 9.69 -15.92
N TRP A 201 -8.00 9.39 -16.89
CA TRP A 201 -7.99 8.10 -17.60
C TRP A 201 -6.73 7.90 -18.42
N ASP A 202 -6.29 8.92 -19.12
CA ASP A 202 -5.15 8.86 -20.02
C ASP A 202 -3.82 8.90 -19.24
N GLU A 203 -3.80 9.50 -18.06
CA GLU A 203 -2.60 9.70 -17.22
C GLU A 203 -2.65 8.86 -15.94
N ASP A 204 -3.24 9.38 -14.84
CA ASP A 204 -3.16 8.79 -13.49
C ASP A 204 -3.73 7.36 -13.39
N LEU A 205 -4.80 7.06 -14.14
CA LEU A 205 -5.42 5.74 -14.16
C LEU A 205 -4.74 4.73 -15.09
N ALA A 206 -3.83 5.19 -15.97
CA ALA A 206 -3.15 4.30 -16.90
C ALA A 206 -2.30 3.22 -16.19
N PRO A 207 -1.51 3.52 -15.13
CA PRO A 207 -0.79 2.49 -14.39
C PRO A 207 -1.71 1.42 -13.81
N TYR A 208 -2.83 1.81 -13.22
CA TYR A 208 -3.79 0.85 -12.64
C TYR A 208 -4.47 -0.03 -13.70
N ARG A 209 -4.77 0.53 -14.86
CA ARG A 209 -5.35 -0.20 -16.01
C ARG A 209 -4.38 -1.25 -16.54
N MET A 210 -3.14 -0.84 -16.76
CA MET A 210 -2.10 -1.69 -17.36
C MET A 210 -1.58 -2.77 -16.40
N LEU A 211 -1.53 -2.47 -15.11
CA LEU A 211 -1.00 -3.37 -14.08
C LEU A 211 -2.09 -4.16 -13.33
N ARG A 212 -3.37 -4.01 -13.65
CA ARG A 212 -4.51 -4.57 -12.90
C ARG A 212 -4.42 -6.05 -12.57
N ALA A 213 -3.82 -6.85 -13.43
CA ALA A 213 -3.64 -8.28 -13.22
C ALA A 213 -2.41 -8.62 -12.36
N GLN A 214 -1.46 -7.68 -12.24
CA GLN A 214 -0.20 -7.84 -11.53
C GLN A 214 -0.24 -7.27 -10.11
N LEU A 215 -1.19 -6.38 -9.82
CA LEU A 215 -1.40 -5.77 -8.52
C LEU A 215 -2.19 -6.69 -7.59
N PRO A 216 -1.59 -7.24 -6.52
CA PRO A 216 -2.33 -8.00 -5.51
C PRO A 216 -3.32 -7.14 -4.74
N MET A 217 -2.94 -5.88 -4.47
CA MET A 217 -3.74 -4.89 -3.77
C MET A 217 -3.68 -3.54 -4.47
N VAL A 218 -4.74 -2.74 -4.31
CA VAL A 218 -4.79 -1.32 -4.70
C VAL A 218 -5.28 -0.53 -3.50
N MET A 219 -4.51 0.49 -3.11
CA MET A 219 -4.85 1.39 -2.02
C MET A 219 -5.57 2.63 -2.55
N ILE A 220 -6.69 2.97 -1.91
CA ILE A 220 -7.54 4.11 -2.30
C ILE A 220 -7.21 5.32 -1.45
N SER A 221 -6.86 6.42 -2.09
CA SER A 221 -6.51 7.69 -1.43
C SER A 221 -7.68 8.41 -0.78
N HIS A 222 -7.38 9.28 0.17
CA HIS A 222 -8.32 10.23 0.76
C HIS A 222 -8.32 11.60 0.05
N ALA A 223 -8.30 11.62 -1.27
CA ALA A 223 -8.44 12.84 -2.06
C ALA A 223 -9.83 12.92 -2.72
N ALA A 224 -10.33 14.14 -2.91
CA ALA A 224 -11.57 14.40 -3.63
C ALA A 224 -11.29 14.79 -5.09
N TYR A 225 -12.22 14.41 -5.99
CA TYR A 225 -12.12 14.68 -7.44
C TYR A 225 -13.43 15.31 -7.93
N PRO A 226 -13.69 16.59 -7.60
CA PRO A 226 -15.00 17.21 -7.79
C PRO A 226 -15.42 17.36 -9.26
N LEU A 227 -14.48 17.38 -10.21
CA LEU A 227 -14.84 17.41 -11.63
C LEU A 227 -15.38 16.06 -12.13
N VAL A 228 -15.13 14.96 -11.41
CA VAL A 228 -15.64 13.61 -11.73
C VAL A 228 -16.91 13.29 -10.94
N THR A 229 -16.84 13.44 -9.61
CA THR A 229 -17.91 13.00 -8.71
C THR A 229 -18.97 14.07 -8.43
N LYS A 230 -18.72 15.34 -8.82
CA LYS A 230 -19.55 16.52 -8.51
C LYS A 230 -19.68 16.80 -7.00
N THR A 231 -18.89 16.13 -6.19
CA THR A 231 -18.85 16.27 -4.72
C THR A 231 -17.41 16.39 -4.23
N ARG A 232 -17.23 16.78 -2.98
CA ARG A 232 -15.93 16.72 -2.28
C ARG A 232 -15.74 15.44 -1.46
N THR A 233 -16.49 14.40 -1.76
CA THR A 233 -16.32 13.09 -1.12
C THR A 233 -14.95 12.50 -1.47
N PRO A 234 -14.17 12.07 -0.50
CA PRO A 234 -12.90 11.37 -0.74
C PRO A 234 -13.09 10.14 -1.64
N ALA A 235 -12.11 9.83 -2.47
CA ALA A 235 -12.17 8.65 -3.35
C ALA A 235 -12.40 7.36 -2.57
N SER A 236 -11.81 7.23 -1.38
CA SER A 236 -12.00 6.10 -0.47
C SER A 236 -13.46 5.91 0.02
N LEU A 237 -14.28 6.94 0.00
CA LEU A 237 -15.70 6.87 0.39
C LEU A 237 -16.64 6.89 -0.82
N SER A 238 -16.10 6.87 -2.02
CA SER A 238 -16.86 7.08 -3.27
C SER A 238 -17.11 5.78 -4.04
N LYS A 239 -18.38 5.41 -4.18
CA LYS A 239 -18.82 4.32 -5.04
C LYS A 239 -18.38 4.50 -6.49
N VAL A 240 -18.37 5.76 -6.98
CA VAL A 240 -17.91 6.07 -8.35
C VAL A 240 -16.47 5.60 -8.56
N TRP A 241 -15.57 5.92 -7.63
CA TRP A 241 -14.17 5.54 -7.76
C TRP A 241 -13.94 4.05 -7.56
N ILE A 242 -14.51 3.47 -6.51
CA ILE A 242 -14.22 2.08 -6.14
C ILE A 242 -15.00 1.10 -7.00
N SER A 243 -16.34 1.23 -7.04
CA SER A 243 -17.18 0.26 -7.75
C SER A 243 -17.25 0.53 -9.24
N ASP A 244 -17.52 1.77 -9.64
CA ASP A 244 -17.85 2.03 -11.04
C ASP A 244 -16.58 2.17 -11.90
N ILE A 245 -15.54 2.86 -11.41
CA ILE A 245 -14.29 3.02 -12.17
C ILE A 245 -13.35 1.85 -11.92
N LEU A 246 -12.91 1.58 -10.68
CA LEU A 246 -11.88 0.56 -10.43
C LEU A 246 -12.40 -0.85 -10.67
N ARG A 247 -13.54 -1.24 -10.09
CA ARG A 247 -14.07 -2.59 -10.25
C ARG A 247 -14.64 -2.86 -11.65
N LYS A 248 -15.53 -1.98 -12.13
CA LYS A 248 -16.27 -2.23 -13.38
C LYS A 248 -15.48 -1.79 -14.61
N ARG A 249 -15.10 -0.50 -14.69
CA ARG A 249 -14.51 0.06 -15.91
C ARG A 249 -13.07 -0.39 -16.16
N ILE A 250 -12.21 -0.41 -15.10
CA ILE A 250 -10.84 -0.95 -15.17
C ILE A 250 -10.84 -2.47 -15.11
N GLY A 251 -11.82 -3.08 -14.48
CA GLY A 251 -11.95 -4.53 -14.35
C GLY A 251 -11.04 -5.15 -13.29
N TYR A 252 -10.68 -4.38 -12.24
CA TYR A 252 -9.81 -4.85 -11.16
C TYR A 252 -10.52 -5.91 -10.29
N ARG A 253 -9.87 -7.06 -10.05
CA ARG A 253 -10.49 -8.22 -9.40
C ARG A 253 -9.89 -8.59 -8.03
N ASN A 254 -8.68 -8.10 -7.73
CA ASN A 254 -7.98 -8.38 -6.47
C ASN A 254 -8.45 -7.45 -5.33
N LEU A 255 -7.69 -7.38 -4.22
CA LEU A 255 -8.10 -6.69 -3.01
C LEU A 255 -7.99 -5.16 -3.13
N ILE A 256 -8.99 -4.47 -2.63
CA ILE A 256 -9.01 -3.02 -2.50
C ILE A 256 -8.89 -2.67 -1.02
N VAL A 257 -7.85 -1.92 -0.66
CA VAL A 257 -7.58 -1.44 0.68
C VAL A 257 -7.77 0.08 0.76
N SER A 258 -8.30 0.62 1.85
CA SER A 258 -8.29 2.06 2.08
C SER A 258 -6.86 2.53 2.41
N ASP A 259 -6.55 3.79 2.20
CA ASP A 259 -5.49 4.45 2.96
C ASP A 259 -5.89 4.50 4.44
N ASP A 260 -4.99 4.94 5.34
CA ASP A 260 -5.27 4.96 6.77
C ASP A 260 -6.49 5.83 7.11
N LEU A 261 -7.54 5.21 7.63
CA LEU A 261 -8.78 5.89 8.01
C LEU A 261 -8.59 6.86 9.20
N GLU A 262 -7.43 6.89 9.83
CA GLU A 262 -7.09 7.88 10.86
C GLU A 262 -6.51 9.19 10.27
N MET A 263 -6.31 9.28 8.94
CA MET A 263 -5.80 10.48 8.27
C MET A 263 -6.81 11.63 8.31
N GLY A 264 -6.29 12.85 8.49
CA GLY A 264 -7.11 14.07 8.55
C GLY A 264 -7.97 14.32 7.33
N GLY A 265 -7.54 13.88 6.14
CA GLY A 265 -8.30 14.01 4.91
C GLY A 265 -9.67 13.34 4.96
N VAL A 266 -9.78 12.14 5.53
CA VAL A 266 -11.05 11.44 5.68
C VAL A 266 -11.77 11.83 6.98
N LEU A 267 -11.03 12.05 8.08
CA LEU A 267 -11.64 12.45 9.37
C LEU A 267 -12.25 13.85 9.36
N SER A 268 -11.89 14.69 8.37
CA SER A 268 -12.53 15.99 8.17
C SER A 268 -13.97 15.90 7.65
N VAL A 269 -14.42 14.72 7.18
CA VAL A 269 -15.73 14.53 6.53
C VAL A 269 -16.55 13.39 7.14
N ALA A 270 -15.94 12.47 7.90
CA ALA A 270 -16.61 11.34 8.52
C ALA A 270 -15.88 10.91 9.79
N SER A 271 -16.59 10.38 10.79
CA SER A 271 -15.98 9.63 11.89
C SER A 271 -15.34 8.34 11.35
N ILE A 272 -14.43 7.74 12.11
CA ILE A 272 -13.74 6.54 11.66
C ILE A 272 -14.69 5.36 11.42
N GLY A 273 -15.73 5.25 12.27
CA GLY A 273 -16.77 4.25 12.10
C GLY A 273 -17.59 4.46 10.83
N GLU A 274 -17.99 5.70 10.56
CA GLU A 274 -18.69 6.06 9.33
C GLU A 274 -17.81 5.85 8.09
N ALA A 275 -16.54 6.23 8.16
CA ALA A 275 -15.58 6.03 7.07
C ALA A 275 -15.40 4.55 6.73
N ALA A 276 -15.25 3.67 7.74
CA ALA A 276 -15.16 2.24 7.54
C ALA A 276 -16.43 1.67 6.86
N VAL A 277 -17.61 2.05 7.34
CA VAL A 277 -18.89 1.63 6.75
C VAL A 277 -19.03 2.12 5.31
N GLN A 278 -18.73 3.40 5.04
CA GLN A 278 -18.84 3.99 3.70
C GLN A 278 -17.83 3.36 2.74
N PHE A 279 -16.58 3.11 3.15
CA PHE A 279 -15.58 2.43 2.34
C PHE A 279 -16.03 1.04 1.89
N ILE A 280 -16.52 0.21 2.82
CA ILE A 280 -17.03 -1.12 2.50
C ILE A 280 -18.27 -1.03 1.60
N ARG A 281 -19.20 -0.10 1.89
CA ARG A 281 -20.40 0.15 1.07
C ARG A 281 -20.05 0.59 -0.35
N ALA A 282 -19.01 1.41 -0.51
CA ALA A 282 -18.51 1.86 -1.80
C ALA A 282 -17.87 0.75 -2.65
N GLY A 283 -17.55 -0.42 -2.08
CA GLY A 283 -16.97 -1.57 -2.79
C GLY A 283 -15.54 -1.94 -2.37
N GLY A 284 -15.01 -1.32 -1.31
CA GLY A 284 -13.73 -1.68 -0.70
C GLY A 284 -13.77 -3.03 0.01
N ASP A 285 -12.61 -3.60 0.28
CA ASP A 285 -12.49 -4.92 0.92
C ASP A 285 -11.81 -4.86 2.28
N LEU A 286 -10.82 -3.97 2.47
CA LEU A 286 -9.96 -3.91 3.65
C LEU A 286 -9.83 -2.46 4.14
N CYS A 287 -10.33 -2.17 5.33
CA CYS A 287 -10.12 -0.90 6.03
C CYS A 287 -8.78 -0.94 6.75
N LEU A 288 -7.95 0.09 6.55
CA LEU A 288 -6.70 0.27 7.27
C LEU A 288 -6.90 1.26 8.42
N VAL A 289 -6.55 0.85 9.66
CA VAL A 289 -6.63 1.67 10.88
C VAL A 289 -5.32 1.48 11.63
N CYS A 290 -4.44 2.50 11.61
CA CYS A 290 -3.00 2.31 11.80
C CYS A 290 -2.47 2.59 13.19
N HIS A 291 -3.18 3.37 14.04
CA HIS A 291 -2.53 3.94 15.19
C HIS A 291 -3.18 3.57 16.52
N ARG A 292 -4.48 3.73 16.68
CA ARG A 292 -5.14 3.72 18.00
C ARG A 292 -6.12 2.58 18.14
N GLU A 293 -5.93 1.74 19.15
CA GLU A 293 -6.82 0.60 19.43
C GLU A 293 -8.31 1.01 19.61
N ASN A 294 -8.58 2.17 20.23
CA ASN A 294 -9.94 2.66 20.36
C ASN A 294 -10.57 3.01 18.99
N ARG A 295 -9.78 3.50 18.04
CA ARG A 295 -10.23 3.76 16.67
C ARG A 295 -10.49 2.46 15.89
N VAL A 296 -9.66 1.46 16.10
CA VAL A 296 -9.88 0.11 15.58
C VAL A 296 -11.21 -0.44 16.08
N MET A 297 -11.49 -0.31 17.39
CA MET A 297 -12.75 -0.75 17.98
C MET A 297 -13.95 0.04 17.46
N GLU A 298 -13.83 1.37 17.32
CA GLU A 298 -14.88 2.22 16.75
C GLU A 298 -15.25 1.78 15.32
N ALA A 299 -14.25 1.52 14.45
CA ALA A 299 -14.46 1.01 13.11
C ALA A 299 -15.17 -0.36 13.13
N TYR A 300 -14.66 -1.30 13.94
CA TYR A 300 -15.22 -2.63 14.08
C TYR A 300 -16.67 -2.62 14.55
N GLU A 301 -16.96 -1.91 15.63
CA GLU A 301 -18.31 -1.84 16.22
C GLU A 301 -19.32 -1.18 15.28
N SER A 302 -18.89 -0.17 14.52
CA SER A 302 -19.72 0.46 13.50
C SER A 302 -20.05 -0.48 12.35
N LEU A 303 -19.07 -1.28 11.89
CA LEU A 303 -19.30 -2.34 10.90
C LEU A 303 -20.28 -3.41 11.43
N VAL A 304 -20.09 -3.89 12.65
CA VAL A 304 -20.99 -4.87 13.32
C VAL A 304 -22.42 -4.32 13.42
N LYS A 305 -22.56 -3.11 13.96
CA LYS A 305 -23.85 -2.44 14.16
C LYS A 305 -24.59 -2.26 12.83
N THR A 306 -23.89 -1.81 11.81
CA THR A 306 -24.50 -1.59 10.47
C THR A 306 -24.86 -2.90 9.81
N THR A 307 -24.02 -3.92 9.91
CA THR A 307 -24.30 -5.28 9.38
C THR A 307 -25.56 -5.89 10.00
N GLY A 308 -25.79 -5.67 11.30
CA GLY A 308 -26.98 -6.16 11.99
C GLY A 308 -28.29 -5.42 11.65
N ARG A 309 -28.21 -4.23 11.04
CA ARG A 309 -29.36 -3.37 10.76
C ARG A 309 -29.69 -3.19 9.27
N ASP A 310 -28.72 -3.41 8.39
CA ASP A 310 -28.84 -3.21 6.95
C ASP A 310 -28.50 -4.49 6.19
N PRO A 311 -29.52 -5.22 5.69
CA PRO A 311 -29.30 -6.47 4.94
C PRO A 311 -28.47 -6.29 3.65
N GLN A 312 -28.56 -5.13 2.98
CA GLN A 312 -27.75 -4.87 1.79
C GLN A 312 -26.29 -4.70 2.17
N PHE A 313 -26.03 -4.03 3.29
CA PHE A 313 -24.68 -3.90 3.83
C PHE A 313 -24.14 -5.26 4.32
N ALA A 314 -24.95 -6.08 4.96
CA ALA A 314 -24.58 -7.45 5.36
C ALA A 314 -24.13 -8.30 4.16
N ASN A 315 -24.85 -8.23 3.05
CA ASN A 315 -24.45 -8.90 1.80
C ASN A 315 -23.11 -8.36 1.27
N ARG A 316 -22.87 -7.06 1.37
CA ARG A 316 -21.61 -6.44 0.93
C ARG A 316 -20.43 -6.85 1.83
N VAL A 317 -20.64 -6.94 3.14
CA VAL A 317 -19.67 -7.46 4.13
C VAL A 317 -19.32 -8.91 3.78
N ALA A 318 -20.32 -9.75 3.55
CA ALA A 318 -20.10 -11.15 3.17
C ALA A 318 -19.33 -11.30 1.85
N GLU A 319 -19.60 -10.45 0.86
CA GLU A 319 -18.84 -10.41 -0.39
C GLU A 319 -17.38 -10.04 -0.18
N ALA A 320 -17.09 -8.95 0.61
CA ALA A 320 -15.74 -8.53 0.91
C ALA A 320 -14.97 -9.60 1.67
N SER A 321 -15.56 -10.13 2.72
CA SER A 321 -14.96 -11.17 3.55
C SER A 321 -14.63 -12.43 2.73
N ARG A 322 -15.55 -12.89 1.88
CA ARG A 322 -15.30 -14.02 0.96
C ARG A 322 -14.15 -13.73 0.00
N ARG A 323 -14.03 -12.49 -0.50
CA ARG A 323 -12.91 -12.08 -1.38
C ARG A 323 -11.58 -12.11 -0.64
N VAL A 324 -11.54 -11.57 0.57
CA VAL A 324 -10.33 -11.56 1.42
C VAL A 324 -9.90 -12.98 1.77
N LEU A 325 -10.79 -13.80 2.30
CA LEU A 325 -10.50 -15.19 2.68
C LEU A 325 -10.13 -16.05 1.46
N GLY A 326 -10.84 -15.87 0.34
CA GLY A 326 -10.54 -16.55 -0.92
C GLY A 326 -9.17 -16.16 -1.49
N PHE A 327 -8.78 -14.90 -1.38
CA PHE A 327 -7.45 -14.42 -1.76
C PHE A 327 -6.36 -15.03 -0.86
N LYS A 328 -6.56 -15.04 0.46
CA LYS A 328 -5.65 -15.66 1.43
C LYS A 328 -5.45 -17.16 1.13
N LYS A 329 -6.53 -17.88 0.88
CA LYS A 329 -6.48 -19.32 0.57
C LYS A 329 -5.65 -19.63 -0.69
N LYS A 330 -5.74 -18.76 -1.71
CA LYS A 330 -4.99 -18.91 -2.98
C LYS A 330 -3.54 -18.43 -2.87
N SER A 331 -3.17 -17.69 -1.83
CA SER A 331 -1.86 -17.07 -1.71
C SER A 331 -0.91 -17.93 -0.88
N ALA A 332 -0.18 -18.83 -1.54
CA ALA A 332 0.84 -19.68 -0.88
C ALA A 332 1.89 -18.88 -0.10
N LYS A 333 2.14 -17.62 -0.51
CA LYS A 333 3.11 -16.73 0.11
C LYS A 333 2.77 -16.35 1.55
N LEU A 334 1.49 -16.29 1.90
CA LEU A 334 1.02 -16.02 3.26
C LEU A 334 1.32 -17.19 4.21
N HIS A 335 1.43 -18.40 3.67
CA HIS A 335 1.67 -19.61 4.45
C HIS A 335 3.15 -19.97 4.60
N SER A 336 4.03 -19.37 3.79
CA SER A 336 5.47 -19.61 3.83
C SER A 336 6.07 -19.00 5.09
N ARG A 337 6.45 -19.85 6.04
CA ARG A 337 7.09 -19.46 7.30
C ARG A 337 8.61 -19.66 7.18
N LYS A 338 9.38 -18.58 7.25
CA LYS A 338 10.83 -18.65 7.46
C LYS A 338 11.09 -18.44 8.95
N GLY A 339 12.16 -19.04 9.48
CA GLY A 339 12.59 -18.84 10.88
C GLY A 339 13.11 -17.41 11.12
N VAL A 340 13.42 -17.11 12.39
CA VAL A 340 14.16 -15.89 12.77
C VAL A 340 15.44 -15.81 11.92
N PRO A 341 15.74 -14.65 11.30
CA PRO A 341 16.97 -14.50 10.57
C PRO A 341 18.18 -14.65 11.53
N SER A 342 19.14 -15.50 11.19
CA SER A 342 20.41 -15.54 11.92
C SER A 342 21.18 -14.22 11.72
N ALA A 343 22.07 -13.88 12.66
CA ALA A 343 22.92 -12.69 12.56
C ALA A 343 23.65 -12.63 11.21
N THR A 344 24.27 -13.73 10.79
CA THR A 344 24.96 -13.82 9.48
C THR A 344 24.01 -13.55 8.29
N ARG A 345 22.76 -14.00 8.36
CA ARG A 345 21.78 -13.74 7.31
C ARG A 345 21.38 -12.27 7.30
N PHE A 346 21.24 -11.67 8.46
CA PHE A 346 20.90 -10.26 8.61
C PHE A 346 22.01 -9.36 8.07
N GLU A 347 23.27 -9.63 8.42
CA GLU A 347 24.44 -8.95 7.85
C GLU A 347 24.51 -9.05 6.33
N LYS A 348 24.22 -10.23 5.77
CA LYS A 348 24.14 -10.40 4.30
C LYS A 348 23.04 -9.54 3.66
N LEU A 349 21.90 -9.35 4.31
CA LEU A 349 20.83 -8.49 3.81
C LEU A 349 21.26 -7.02 3.84
N SER A 350 21.85 -6.54 4.93
CA SER A 350 22.38 -5.16 5.05
C SER A 350 23.46 -4.91 3.99
N ARG A 351 24.39 -5.84 3.81
CA ARG A 351 25.43 -5.73 2.77
C ARG A 351 24.81 -5.68 1.38
N LYS A 352 23.88 -6.58 1.07
CA LYS A 352 23.19 -6.60 -0.25
C LYS A 352 22.42 -5.31 -0.51
N LEU A 353 21.82 -4.74 0.53
CA LEU A 353 21.11 -3.46 0.43
C LEU A 353 22.10 -2.32 0.15
N TRP A 354 23.22 -2.27 0.87
CA TRP A 354 24.27 -1.29 0.66
C TRP A 354 24.87 -1.39 -0.75
N GLU A 355 25.28 -2.59 -1.19
CA GLU A 355 25.80 -2.85 -2.54
C GLU A 355 24.82 -2.42 -3.63
N PHE A 356 23.52 -2.65 -3.40
CA PHE A 356 22.47 -2.20 -4.31
C PHE A 356 22.38 -0.67 -4.35
N GLY A 357 22.43 -0.01 -3.18
CA GLY A 357 22.44 1.46 -3.10
C GLY A 357 23.62 2.08 -3.84
N GLU A 358 24.84 1.54 -3.67
CA GLU A 358 26.01 2.01 -4.40
C GLU A 358 25.91 1.78 -5.90
N GLN A 359 25.38 0.63 -6.31
CA GLN A 359 25.13 0.35 -7.72
C GLN A 359 24.17 1.38 -8.34
N VAL A 360 23.05 1.67 -7.67
CA VAL A 360 22.07 2.68 -8.13
C VAL A 360 22.74 4.05 -8.27
N ARG A 361 23.51 4.47 -7.28
CA ARG A 361 24.21 5.75 -7.29
C ARG A 361 25.18 5.88 -8.46
N VAL A 362 26.02 4.86 -8.69
CA VAL A 362 27.00 4.85 -9.79
C VAL A 362 26.29 4.86 -11.16
N GLU A 363 25.32 3.99 -11.36
CA GLU A 363 24.60 3.90 -12.65
C GLU A 363 23.83 5.19 -12.98
N ALA A 364 23.20 5.83 -11.99
CA ALA A 364 22.52 7.10 -12.19
C ALA A 364 23.50 8.23 -12.58
N LEU A 365 24.69 8.28 -11.96
CA LEU A 365 25.73 9.25 -12.33
C LEU A 365 26.25 9.04 -13.76
N VAL A 366 26.59 7.80 -14.12
CA VAL A 366 27.08 7.46 -15.47
C VAL A 366 26.05 7.86 -16.53
N ARG A 367 24.78 7.56 -16.27
CA ARG A 367 23.70 7.93 -17.20
C ARG A 367 23.57 9.44 -17.36
N ALA A 368 23.57 10.19 -16.26
CA ALA A 368 23.48 11.65 -16.27
C ALA A 368 24.67 12.32 -17.01
N GLU A 369 25.86 11.72 -16.95
CA GLU A 369 27.03 12.18 -17.71
C GLU A 369 26.90 11.92 -19.20
N ASN A 370 26.40 10.74 -19.59
CA ASN A 370 26.16 10.39 -20.98
C ASN A 370 25.09 11.29 -21.63
N GLU A 371 23.99 11.57 -20.93
CA GLU A 371 22.94 12.47 -21.40
C GLU A 371 23.48 13.91 -21.63
N ARG A 372 24.28 14.44 -20.69
CA ARG A 372 24.93 15.75 -20.86
C ARG A 372 25.94 15.78 -22.01
N GLY A 373 26.68 14.70 -22.22
CA GLY A 373 27.59 14.53 -23.36
C GLY A 373 26.87 14.59 -24.69
N THR A 374 25.75 13.89 -24.81
CA THR A 374 24.90 13.85 -26.01
C THR A 374 24.30 15.22 -26.33
N GLU A 375 23.76 15.93 -25.32
CA GLU A 375 23.21 17.29 -25.51
C GLU A 375 24.27 18.31 -25.97
N ARG A 376 25.50 18.20 -25.45
CA ARG A 376 26.61 19.06 -25.87
C ARG A 376 26.96 18.80 -27.36
N THR A 377 27.01 17.55 -27.74
CA THR A 377 27.32 17.15 -29.14
C THR A 377 26.23 17.64 -30.12
N GLU A 378 24.97 17.51 -29.77
CA GLU A 378 23.84 18.01 -30.59
C GLU A 378 23.84 19.54 -30.70
N LYS A 379 24.09 20.28 -29.57
CA LYS A 379 24.20 21.74 -29.61
C LYS A 379 25.35 22.22 -30.50
N THR A 380 26.47 21.50 -30.50
CA THR A 380 27.63 21.81 -31.35
C THR A 380 27.30 21.58 -32.80
N ARG A 381 26.64 20.46 -33.15
CA ARG A 381 26.19 20.18 -34.52
C ARG A 381 25.20 21.20 -35.08
N ARG A 382 24.27 21.69 -34.24
CA ARG A 382 23.28 22.73 -34.64
C ARG A 382 23.90 24.12 -34.81
N ARG A 383 25.10 24.39 -34.24
CA ARG A 383 25.82 25.66 -34.41
C ARG A 383 26.76 25.67 -35.59
N SER A 384 27.07 24.47 -36.12
CA SER A 384 27.96 24.29 -37.30
C SER A 384 27.21 23.98 -38.59
N ALA A 385 25.87 23.90 -38.55
CA ALA A 385 24.95 23.81 -39.69
C ALA A 385 24.19 25.13 -39.87
#